data_3495eba2bcf725827b1222070135e801
#
_entry.id   3495eba2bcf725827b1222070135e801
#
_cell.length_a   1.000
_cell.length_b   1.000
_cell.length_c   1.000
_cell.angle_alpha   90.00
_cell.angle_beta   90.00
_cell.angle_gamma   90.00
#
_symmetry.space_group_name_H-M   'P 1'
#
loop_
_entity.id
_entity.type
_entity.pdbx_description
1 polymer ?
#
loop_
_entity_poly.entity_id
_entity_poly.type
_entity_poly.pdbx_seq_one_letter_code
_entity_poly.pdbx_strand_id
1 'polypeptide(L)' 'MSTVFDVEKMSCENCAKHVTKAVQGVQPGAQVRVELSSGKVTVTPSPADPAAIAKAIQDAGYPAKVAG' A
#
# COMPACT_ATOMS: atom_id res chain seq x y z
N MET A 1 -8.69 -13.00 -2.40
CA MET A 1 -9.23 -11.82 -1.70
C MET A 1 -8.16 -10.75 -1.62
N SER A 2 -8.56 -9.51 -1.56
CA SER A 2 -7.63 -8.39 -1.54
C SER A 2 -8.00 -7.41 -0.42
N THR A 3 -7.02 -6.63 -0.01
CA THR A 3 -7.21 -5.59 0.98
C THR A 3 -6.88 -4.24 0.35
N VAL A 4 -7.72 -3.25 0.58
CA VAL A 4 -7.53 -1.91 0.04
C VAL A 4 -7.06 -0.98 1.15
N PHE A 5 -6.08 -0.15 0.83
CA PHE A 5 -5.54 0.84 1.75
C PHE A 5 -5.75 2.23 1.18
N ASP A 6 -6.10 3.19 2.04
CA ASP A 6 -6.09 4.61 1.69
C ASP A 6 -4.71 5.17 1.98
N VAL A 7 -4.06 5.70 0.95
CA VAL A 7 -2.73 6.27 1.08
C VAL A 7 -2.76 7.72 0.64
N GLU A 8 -2.28 8.60 1.49
CA GLU A 8 -2.22 10.03 1.20
C GLU A 8 -0.84 10.44 0.68
N LYS A 9 -0.78 11.61 0.06
CA LYS A 9 0.46 12.20 -0.46
C LYS A 9 1.08 11.39 -1.61
N MET A 10 0.32 10.50 -2.18
CA MET A 10 0.77 9.68 -3.31
C MET A 10 0.37 10.38 -4.60
N SER A 11 1.17 11.33 -5.03
CA SER A 11 0.82 12.22 -6.14
C SER A 11 1.59 11.96 -7.44
N CYS A 12 2.48 10.97 -7.45
CA CYS A 12 3.28 10.68 -8.64
C CYS A 12 3.63 9.22 -8.71
N GLU A 13 4.11 8.79 -9.88
CA GLU A 13 4.48 7.38 -10.09
C GLU A 13 5.62 6.94 -9.18
N ASN A 14 6.56 7.82 -8.87
CA ASN A 14 7.64 7.49 -7.94
C ASN A 14 7.09 7.17 -6.56
N CYS A 15 6.10 7.92 -6.12
CA CYS A 15 5.44 7.65 -4.85
C CYS A 15 4.79 6.28 -4.87
N ALA A 16 4.10 5.94 -5.97
CA ALA A 16 3.47 4.64 -6.13
C ALA A 16 4.50 3.51 -6.05
N LYS A 17 5.67 3.70 -6.66
CA LYS A 17 6.75 2.71 -6.61
C LYS A 17 7.26 2.52 -5.19
N HIS A 18 7.42 3.60 -4.44
CA HIS A 18 7.88 3.53 -3.06
C HIS A 18 6.88 2.76 -2.19
N VAL A 19 5.59 3.05 -2.37
CA VAL A 19 4.53 2.35 -1.65
C VAL A 19 4.54 0.86 -2.01
N THR A 20 4.65 0.55 -3.30
CA THR A 20 4.71 -0.84 -3.75
C THR A 20 5.87 -1.58 -3.11
N LYS A 21 7.06 -0.97 -3.09
CA LYS A 21 8.22 -1.59 -2.48
C LYS A 21 8.04 -1.79 -0.97
N ALA A 22 7.42 -0.83 -0.31
CA ALA A 22 7.15 -0.95 1.12
C ALA A 22 6.25 -2.16 1.41
N VAL A 23 5.20 -2.33 0.61
CA VAL A 23 4.29 -3.47 0.76
C VAL A 23 5.01 -4.78 0.49
N GLN A 24 5.77 -4.85 -0.60
CA GLN A 24 6.49 -6.07 -0.97
C GLN A 24 7.59 -6.42 0.02
N GLY A 25 8.13 -5.44 0.71
CA GLY A 25 9.09 -5.68 1.77
C GLY A 25 8.50 -6.43 2.95
N VAL A 26 7.22 -6.22 3.22
CA VAL A 26 6.52 -6.92 4.30
C VAL A 26 5.96 -8.25 3.80
N GLN A 27 5.45 -8.27 2.59
CA GLN A 27 4.81 -9.45 2.01
C GLN A 27 5.37 -9.71 0.61
N PRO A 28 6.52 -10.37 0.50
CA PRO A 28 7.09 -10.74 -0.80
C PRO A 28 6.13 -11.62 -1.57
N GLY A 29 6.01 -11.37 -2.86
CA GLY A 29 5.08 -12.12 -3.69
C GLY A 29 3.68 -11.53 -3.76
N ALA A 30 3.39 -10.52 -2.96
CA ALA A 30 2.10 -9.83 -3.06
C ALA A 30 2.03 -9.02 -4.35
N GLN A 31 0.85 -9.00 -4.95
CA GLN A 31 0.57 -8.12 -6.06
C GLN A 31 0.00 -6.81 -5.52
N VAL A 32 0.56 -5.72 -5.96
CA VAL A 32 0.17 -4.40 -5.48
C VAL A 32 -0.36 -3.59 -6.64
N ARG A 33 -1.57 -3.07 -6.48
CA ARG A 33 -2.18 -2.21 -7.47
C ARG A 33 -2.36 -0.82 -6.86
N VAL A 34 -1.83 0.18 -7.52
CA VAL A 34 -1.90 1.56 -7.04
C VAL A 34 -2.78 2.37 -7.96
N GLU A 35 -3.71 3.11 -7.37
CA GLU A 35 -4.58 4.03 -8.09
C GLU A 35 -4.29 5.45 -7.61
N LEU A 36 -3.53 6.20 -8.40
CA LEU A 36 -3.11 7.55 -8.02
C LEU A 36 -4.28 8.52 -7.90
N SER A 37 -5.27 8.37 -8.78
CA SER A 37 -6.39 9.29 -8.80
C SER A 37 -7.23 9.26 -7.53
N SER A 38 -7.30 8.12 -6.86
CA SER A 38 -8.08 7.95 -5.64
C SER A 38 -7.22 7.75 -4.40
N GLY A 39 -5.92 7.56 -4.58
CA GLY A 39 -5.02 7.27 -3.46
C GLY A 39 -5.24 5.90 -2.86
N LYS A 40 -5.75 4.97 -3.64
CA LYS A 40 -6.01 3.61 -3.16
C LYS A 40 -4.90 2.66 -3.55
N VAL A 41 -4.56 1.77 -2.64
CA VAL A 41 -3.60 0.71 -2.89
C VAL A 41 -4.27 -0.62 -2.57
N THR A 42 -4.32 -1.51 -3.55
CA THR A 42 -4.92 -2.84 -3.39
C THR A 42 -3.81 -3.88 -3.31
N VAL A 43 -3.85 -4.69 -2.29
CA VAL A 43 -2.85 -5.76 -2.07
C VAL A 43 -3.54 -7.11 -2.20
N THR A 44 -3.01 -7.97 -3.03
CA THR A 44 -3.55 -9.31 -3.29
C THR A 44 -2.44 -10.35 -3.14
N PRO A 45 -2.63 -11.43 -2.39
CA PRO A 45 -3.77 -11.73 -1.53
C PRO A 45 -3.82 -10.83 -0.30
N SER A 46 -4.93 -10.88 0.43
CA SER A 46 -5.05 -10.11 1.67
C SER A 46 -3.90 -10.45 2.62
N PRO A 47 -3.22 -9.43 3.15
CA PRO A 47 -2.14 -9.70 4.10
C PRO A 47 -2.67 -10.29 5.40
N ALA A 48 -1.84 -11.10 6.05
CA ALA A 48 -2.20 -11.67 7.35
C ALA A 48 -2.34 -10.58 8.40
N ASP A 49 -1.58 -9.50 8.26
CA ASP A 49 -1.63 -8.36 9.17
C ASP A 49 -1.69 -7.06 8.37
N PRO A 50 -2.91 -6.60 8.03
CA PRO A 50 -3.04 -5.35 7.27
C PRO A 50 -2.41 -4.14 7.96
N ALA A 51 -2.40 -4.12 9.29
CA ALA A 51 -1.80 -3.01 10.03
C ALA A 51 -0.29 -2.93 9.78
N ALA A 52 0.37 -4.07 9.63
CA ALA A 52 1.81 -4.08 9.31
C ALA A 52 2.09 -3.47 7.95
N ILE A 53 1.22 -3.74 6.97
CA ILE A 53 1.34 -3.15 5.65
C ILE A 53 1.14 -1.63 5.72
N ALA A 54 0.10 -1.19 6.41
CA ALA A 54 -0.16 0.24 6.58
C ALA A 54 1.01 0.93 7.26
N LYS A 55 1.58 0.31 8.29
CA LYS A 55 2.73 0.86 8.99
C LYS A 55 3.96 0.96 8.07
N ALA A 56 4.19 -0.05 7.24
CA ALA A 56 5.30 -0.03 6.30
C ALA A 56 5.16 1.13 5.31
N ILE A 57 3.95 1.39 4.85
CA ILE A 57 3.69 2.52 3.96
C ILE A 57 3.92 3.84 4.70
N GLN A 58 3.47 3.93 5.95
CA GLN A 58 3.68 5.12 6.77
C GLN A 58 5.17 5.37 7.00
N ASP A 59 5.93 4.32 7.23
CA ASP A 59 7.39 4.42 7.42
C ASP A 59 8.08 4.91 6.15
N ALA A 60 7.49 4.67 5.00
CA ALA A 60 8.01 5.18 3.74
C ALA A 60 7.69 6.68 3.53
N GLY A 61 6.91 7.28 4.43
CA GLY A 61 6.58 8.70 4.39
C GLY A 61 5.18 9.01 3.86
N TYR A 62 4.33 8.01 3.73
CA TYR A 62 2.98 8.19 3.20
C TYR A 62 1.95 7.76 4.24
N PRO A 63 1.09 8.68 4.72
CA PRO A 63 0.01 8.29 5.62
C PRO A 63 -0.87 7.24 4.97
N ALA A 64 -1.11 6.14 5.66
CA ALA A 64 -1.88 5.02 5.12
C ALA A 64 -2.76 4.41 6.20
N LYS A 65 -3.92 3.92 5.78
CA LYS A 65 -4.83 3.20 6.66
C LYS A 65 -5.59 2.15 5.86
N VAL A 66 -6.07 1.13 6.55
CA VAL A 66 -6.89 0.11 5.92
C VAL A 66 -8.25 0.72 5.55
N ALA A 67 -8.62 0.59 4.27
CA ALA A 67 -9.86 1.17 3.77
C ALA A 67 -11.01 0.15 3.68
N GLY A 68 -10.66 -1.11 3.68
CA GLY A 68 -11.73 -2.11 3.57
C GLY A 68 -11.27 -3.52 3.54
#